data_33d4c827ac01e07e956d4c06a83e8544
#
_entry.id   33d4c827ac01e07e956d4c06a83e8544
#
_cell.length_a   1.000
_cell.length_b   1.000
_cell.length_c   1.000
_cell.angle_alpha   90.00
_cell.angle_beta   90.00
_cell.angle_gamma   90.00
#
_symmetry.space_group_name_H-M   'P 1'
#
loop_
_entity.id
_entity.type
_entity.pdbx_description
1 polymer ?
#
loop_
_entity_poly.entity_id
_entity_poly.type
_entity_poly.pdbx_seq_one_letter_code
_entity_poly.pdbx_strand_id
1 'polypeptide(L)'
;MTAGSGARAGNLLGFDFGRRRIGVAVGETVTGSARPLVALAAQDGEPDWNHVDALLRDWSPLALIVGLPLDHGGHEQAITSAARAFAERLRQRYALQIHLSDERHSSQEAARRFAAQRASGQRRRRDAVQLDAVAAAVILETWLSEHPCPPICAT
;
A
#
# COMPACT_ATOMS: atom_id res chain seq x y z
N MET A 1 11.49 -27.37 8.35
CA MET A 1 11.13 -26.57 7.43
C MET A 1 12.18 -26.12 6.57
N THR A 2 12.07 -26.14 5.43
CA THR A 2 13.07 -25.85 4.69
C THR A 2 13.04 -24.53 4.32
N ALA A 3 13.97 -23.96 4.56
CA ALA A 3 14.14 -22.76 4.13
C ALA A 3 14.33 -22.70 2.77
N GLY A 4 14.11 -23.49 2.05
CA GLY A 4 14.33 -23.42 0.75
C GLY A 4 14.73 -22.14 0.24
N SER A 5 15.29 -22.09 -0.80
CA SER A 5 15.72 -20.93 -1.39
C SER A 5 14.57 -20.24 -2.01
N GLY A 6 13.44 -20.67 -1.81
CA GLY A 6 12.35 -20.05 -2.46
C GLY A 6 11.94 -18.75 -1.82
N ALA A 7 10.91 -18.16 -2.32
CA ALA A 7 10.37 -16.94 -1.79
C ALA A 7 9.86 -17.17 -0.40
N ARG A 8 10.08 -16.24 0.46
CA ARG A 8 9.50 -16.29 1.78
C ARG A 8 8.02 -16.06 1.63
N ALA A 9 7.22 -16.96 2.18
CA ALA A 9 5.80 -16.77 2.18
C ALA A 9 5.46 -15.80 3.28
N GLY A 10 4.63 -14.85 2.99
CA GLY A 10 4.23 -13.91 4.02
C GLY A 10 3.41 -12.77 3.47
N ASN A 11 3.09 -11.86 4.36
CA ASN A 11 2.27 -10.71 4.04
C ASN A 11 3.13 -9.50 3.73
N LEU A 12 2.58 -8.63 2.89
CA LEU A 12 3.14 -7.31 2.67
C LEU A 12 2.03 -6.32 2.95
N LEU A 13 2.38 -5.15 3.44
CA LEU A 13 1.41 -4.08 3.58
C LEU A 13 1.72 -2.99 2.58
N GLY A 14 0.71 -2.48 1.92
CA GLY A 14 0.83 -1.39 0.97
C GLY A 14 0.13 -0.16 1.49
N PHE A 15 0.70 1.00 1.24
CA PHE A 15 0.17 2.27 1.70
C PHE A 15 -0.02 3.22 0.53
N ASP A 16 -1.20 3.82 0.45
CA ASP A 16 -1.47 4.88 -0.50
C ASP A 16 -1.49 6.16 0.33
N PHE A 17 -0.39 6.91 0.26
CA PHE A 17 -0.21 8.06 1.13
C PHE A 17 -1.12 9.22 0.71
N GLY A 18 -1.79 9.81 1.67
CA GLY A 18 -2.54 11.05 1.47
C GLY A 18 -2.43 11.90 2.71
N ARG A 19 -2.70 13.18 2.58
CA ARG A 19 -2.55 14.09 3.72
C ARG A 19 -3.67 13.94 4.73
N ARG A 20 -4.85 13.54 4.27
CA ARG A 20 -5.99 13.38 5.15
C ARG A 20 -6.30 11.93 5.48
N ARG A 21 -5.97 11.04 4.59
CA ARG A 21 -6.21 9.61 4.79
C ARG A 21 -5.08 8.84 4.13
N ILE A 22 -4.73 7.73 4.73
CA ILE A 22 -3.71 6.85 4.19
C ILE A 22 -4.36 5.49 4.00
N GLY A 23 -4.50 5.06 2.76
CA GLY A 23 -5.08 3.76 2.47
C GLY A 23 -4.09 2.65 2.78
N VAL A 24 -4.58 1.53 3.30
CA VAL A 24 -3.74 0.40 3.66
C VAL A 24 -4.34 -0.86 3.06
N ALA A 25 -3.49 -1.68 2.46
CA ALA A 25 -3.87 -2.97 1.92
C ALA A 25 -2.89 -4.03 2.37
N VAL A 26 -3.32 -5.29 2.34
CA VAL A 26 -2.45 -6.41 2.64
C VAL A 26 -2.36 -7.28 1.40
N GLY A 27 -1.16 -7.77 1.12
CA GLY A 27 -0.93 -8.67 0.00
C GLY A 27 -0.17 -9.89 0.46
N GLU A 28 -0.19 -10.92 -0.39
CA GLU A 28 0.51 -12.15 -0.10
C GLU A 28 1.53 -12.43 -1.18
N THR A 29 2.72 -12.78 -0.78
CA THR A 29 3.77 -13.05 -1.75
C THR A 29 3.51 -14.32 -2.54
N VAL A 30 2.82 -15.29 -1.96
CA VAL A 30 2.57 -16.55 -2.62
C VAL A 30 1.55 -16.41 -3.75
N THR A 31 0.45 -15.74 -3.49
CA THR A 31 -0.60 -15.61 -4.48
C THR A 31 -0.42 -14.40 -5.39
N GLY A 32 0.35 -13.44 -4.95
CA GLY A 32 0.51 -12.20 -5.72
C GLY A 32 -0.73 -11.32 -5.67
N SER A 33 -1.64 -11.57 -4.74
CA SER A 33 -2.87 -10.81 -4.66
C SER A 33 -2.85 -9.88 -3.47
N ALA A 34 -3.67 -8.86 -3.52
CA ALA A 34 -3.81 -7.91 -2.44
C ALA A 34 -5.27 -7.54 -2.26
N ARG A 35 -5.61 -7.13 -1.04
CA ARG A 35 -6.97 -6.68 -0.75
C ARG A 35 -6.93 -5.46 0.15
N PRO A 36 -7.95 -4.61 0.04
CA PRO A 36 -8.02 -3.44 0.90
C PRO A 36 -8.20 -3.82 2.36
N LEU A 37 -7.58 -3.09 3.26
CA LEU A 37 -7.75 -3.31 4.69
C LEU A 37 -8.51 -2.16 5.33
N VAL A 38 -7.92 -0.98 5.30
CA VAL A 38 -8.46 0.15 6.04
C VAL A 38 -7.89 1.45 5.49
N ALA A 39 -8.56 2.54 5.73
CA ALA A 39 -8.00 3.86 5.48
C ALA A 39 -7.81 4.52 6.84
N LEU A 40 -6.60 4.97 7.09
CA LEU A 40 -6.28 5.60 8.35
C LEU A 40 -6.48 7.11 8.24
N ALA A 41 -7.10 7.71 9.23
CA ALA A 41 -7.19 9.16 9.26
C ALA A 41 -5.80 9.74 9.51
N ALA A 42 -5.52 10.87 8.88
CA ALA A 42 -4.23 11.52 9.02
C ALA A 42 -4.42 13.03 9.10
N GLN A 43 -3.44 13.70 9.68
CA GLN A 43 -3.41 15.16 9.71
C GLN A 43 -2.10 15.58 9.08
N ASP A 44 -2.20 16.23 7.92
CA ASP A 44 -1.01 16.63 7.16
C ASP A 44 -0.07 15.45 6.94
N GLY A 45 -0.64 14.30 6.61
CA GLY A 45 0.16 13.11 6.35
C GLY A 45 0.63 12.38 7.59
N GLU A 46 0.20 12.80 8.76
CA GLU A 46 0.61 12.17 10.00
C GLU A 46 -0.50 11.27 10.51
N PRO A 47 -0.34 9.96 10.46
CA PRO A 47 -1.37 9.05 10.95
C PRO A 47 -1.30 8.90 12.46
N ASP A 48 -2.28 8.20 13.02
CA ASP A 48 -2.19 7.76 14.40
C ASP A 48 -1.25 6.57 14.41
N TRP A 49 -0.04 6.78 14.90
CA TRP A 49 0.97 5.73 14.88
C TRP A 49 0.61 4.51 15.74
N ASN A 50 -0.26 4.69 16.73
CA ASN A 50 -0.74 3.54 17.49
C ASN A 50 -1.54 2.60 16.60
N HIS A 51 -2.30 3.16 15.66
CA HIS A 51 -3.08 2.36 14.73
C HIS A 51 -2.15 1.63 13.75
N VAL A 52 -1.12 2.33 13.29
CA VAL A 52 -0.12 1.71 12.40
C VAL A 52 0.61 0.60 13.14
N ASP A 53 1.01 0.83 14.37
CA ASP A 53 1.68 -0.20 15.18
C ASP A 53 0.80 -1.44 15.30
N ALA A 54 -0.49 -1.27 15.50
CA ALA A 54 -1.40 -2.41 15.61
C ALA A 54 -1.47 -3.20 14.30
N LEU A 55 -1.49 -2.50 13.17
CA LEU A 55 -1.51 -3.18 11.88
C LEU A 55 -0.23 -3.98 11.65
N LEU A 56 0.91 -3.40 11.99
CA LEU A 56 2.19 -4.10 11.82
C LEU A 56 2.26 -5.32 12.73
N ARG A 57 1.74 -5.20 13.95
CA ARG A 57 1.72 -6.31 14.87
C ARG A 57 0.78 -7.42 14.40
N ASP A 58 -0.40 -7.03 13.93
CA ASP A 58 -1.40 -8.02 13.55
C ASP A 58 -1.02 -8.78 12.30
N TRP A 59 -0.37 -8.12 11.34
CA TRP A 59 -0.07 -8.75 10.06
C TRP A 59 1.37 -9.22 9.93
N SER A 60 2.27 -8.72 10.78
CA SER A 60 3.70 -9.10 10.76
C SER A 60 4.24 -9.13 9.33
N PRO A 61 4.19 -8.00 8.61
CA PRO A 61 4.58 -8.01 7.22
C PRO A 61 6.08 -8.20 7.04
N LEU A 62 6.46 -8.78 5.91
CA LEU A 62 7.86 -8.95 5.58
C LEU A 62 8.48 -7.64 5.10
N ALA A 63 7.69 -6.80 4.48
CA ALA A 63 8.14 -5.52 3.95
C ALA A 63 6.94 -4.62 3.73
N LEU A 64 7.21 -3.35 3.49
CA LEU A 64 6.15 -2.36 3.28
C LEU A 64 6.36 -1.71 1.92
N ILE A 65 5.26 -1.43 1.22
CA ILE A 65 5.29 -0.77 -0.07
C ILE A 65 4.53 0.53 0.07
N VAL A 66 5.13 1.64 -0.37
CA VAL A 66 4.48 2.95 -0.32
C VAL A 66 4.36 3.48 -1.74
N GLY A 67 3.16 3.86 -2.13
CA GLY A 67 2.93 4.43 -3.44
C GLY A 67 3.40 5.88 -3.49
N LEU A 68 4.08 6.24 -4.57
CA LEU A 68 4.53 7.61 -4.77
C LEU A 68 3.61 8.29 -5.76
N PRO A 69 2.90 9.32 -5.32
CA PRO A 69 2.03 10.06 -6.23
C PRO A 69 2.88 10.98 -7.11
N LEU A 70 2.93 10.66 -8.38
CA LEU A 70 3.65 11.46 -9.37
C LEU A 70 2.64 12.03 -10.35
N ASP A 71 3.00 13.12 -11.03
CA ASP A 71 2.10 13.67 -12.04
C ASP A 71 2.18 12.79 -13.30
N HIS A 72 1.42 13.15 -14.33
CA HIS A 72 1.34 12.33 -15.53
C HIS A 72 2.68 12.20 -16.25
N GLY A 73 3.55 13.19 -16.10
CA GLY A 73 4.87 13.12 -16.69
C GLY A 73 5.89 12.40 -15.83
N GLY A 74 5.49 11.91 -14.67
CA GLY A 74 6.41 11.25 -13.76
C GLY A 74 7.19 12.19 -12.88
N HIS A 75 6.76 13.45 -12.77
CA HIS A 75 7.48 14.44 -11.99
C HIS A 75 6.99 14.45 -10.56
N GLU A 76 7.91 14.69 -9.65
CA GLU A 76 7.56 14.75 -8.24
C GLU A 76 6.90 16.07 -7.89
N GLN A 77 6.00 16.01 -6.93
CA GLN A 77 5.29 17.17 -6.43
C GLN A 77 5.46 17.23 -4.92
N ALA A 78 4.87 18.23 -4.28
CA ALA A 78 4.96 18.34 -2.83
C ALA A 78 4.45 17.10 -2.13
N ILE A 79 3.35 16.52 -2.64
CA ILE A 79 2.79 15.32 -2.04
C ILE A 79 3.74 14.12 -2.20
N THR A 80 4.55 14.10 -3.28
CA THR A 80 5.53 13.03 -3.48
C THR A 80 6.60 13.10 -2.40
N SER A 81 7.08 14.30 -2.10
CA SER A 81 8.07 14.47 -1.04
C SER A 81 7.51 14.06 0.31
N ALA A 82 6.24 14.38 0.56
CA ALA A 82 5.60 13.98 1.81
C ALA A 82 5.48 12.46 1.89
N ALA A 83 5.18 11.80 0.78
CA ALA A 83 5.10 10.34 0.76
C ALA A 83 6.46 9.71 1.02
N ARG A 84 7.54 10.28 0.46
CA ARG A 84 8.88 9.78 0.73
C ARG A 84 9.24 9.93 2.20
N ALA A 85 8.86 11.05 2.81
CA ALA A 85 9.12 11.29 4.22
C ALA A 85 8.35 10.28 5.08
N PHE A 86 7.12 9.97 4.69
CA PHE A 86 6.33 8.96 5.39
C PHE A 86 7.00 7.59 5.30
N ALA A 87 7.49 7.23 4.11
CA ALA A 87 8.19 5.96 3.92
C ALA A 87 9.43 5.89 4.80
N GLU A 88 10.17 6.98 4.91
CA GLU A 88 11.37 7.00 5.75
C GLU A 88 11.01 6.83 7.23
N ARG A 89 9.91 7.42 7.67
CA ARG A 89 9.46 7.23 9.05
C ARG A 89 9.06 5.78 9.31
N LEU A 90 8.41 5.14 8.33
CA LEU A 90 8.10 3.72 8.46
C LEU A 90 9.36 2.90 8.60
N ARG A 91 10.37 3.20 7.77
CA ARG A 91 11.61 2.45 7.80
C ARG A 91 12.30 2.59 9.15
N GLN A 92 12.34 3.79 9.68
CA GLN A 92 13.01 4.04 10.94
C GLN A 92 12.25 3.42 12.11
N ARG A 93 10.93 3.45 12.04
CA ARG A 93 10.13 2.99 13.16
C ARG A 93 10.08 1.48 13.25
N TYR A 94 10.03 0.79 12.11
CA TYR A 94 9.81 -0.65 12.10
C TYR A 94 11.00 -1.48 11.63
N ALA A 95 12.02 -0.82 11.15
CA ALA A 95 13.24 -1.50 10.68
C ALA A 95 12.94 -2.57 9.62
N LEU A 96 11.95 -2.29 8.77
CA LEU A 96 11.60 -3.18 7.67
C LEU A 96 12.03 -2.55 6.36
N GLN A 97 12.13 -3.39 5.33
CA GLN A 97 12.41 -2.86 4.01
C GLN A 97 11.19 -2.11 3.51
N ILE A 98 11.42 -0.95 2.94
CA ILE A 98 10.36 -0.14 2.36
C ILE A 98 10.65 -0.01 0.89
N HIS A 99 9.66 -0.32 0.07
CA HIS A 99 9.78 -0.19 -1.38
C HIS A 99 8.83 0.89 -1.85
N LEU A 100 9.27 1.71 -2.77
CA LEU A 100 8.44 2.77 -3.32
C LEU A 100 7.91 2.34 -4.67
N SER A 101 6.66 2.65 -4.93
CA SER A 101 6.01 2.26 -6.17
C SER A 101 5.38 3.47 -6.81
N ASP A 102 5.60 3.65 -8.12
CA ASP A 102 4.98 4.72 -8.87
C ASP A 102 3.50 4.41 -9.03
N GLU A 103 2.64 5.32 -8.57
CA GLU A 103 1.23 5.05 -8.61
C GLU A 103 0.47 5.84 -9.66
N ARG A 104 1.15 6.31 -10.70
CA ARG A 104 0.49 7.12 -11.71
C ARG A 104 -0.76 6.48 -12.30
N HIS A 105 -0.75 5.16 -12.44
CA HIS A 105 -1.90 4.46 -13.02
C HIS A 105 -2.79 3.78 -12.00
N SER A 106 -2.38 3.69 -10.75
CA SER A 106 -3.16 2.97 -9.76
C SER A 106 -4.43 3.70 -9.38
N SER A 107 -4.44 5.02 -9.45
CA SER A 107 -5.67 5.76 -9.17
C SER A 107 -6.74 5.47 -10.19
N GLN A 108 -6.37 5.35 -11.46
CA GLN A 108 -7.33 5.02 -12.51
C GLN A 108 -7.88 3.62 -12.33
N GLU A 109 -7.00 2.69 -11.99
CA GLU A 109 -7.42 1.31 -11.78
C GLU A 109 -8.35 1.21 -10.56
N ALA A 110 -8.01 1.93 -9.50
CA ALA A 110 -8.84 1.95 -8.30
C ALA A 110 -10.20 2.56 -8.62
N ALA A 111 -10.23 3.62 -9.42
CA ALA A 111 -11.49 4.24 -9.80
C ALA A 111 -12.36 3.30 -10.62
N ARG A 112 -11.75 2.51 -11.51
CA ARG A 112 -12.50 1.53 -12.29
C ARG A 112 -13.09 0.44 -11.41
N ARG A 113 -12.31 -0.07 -10.45
CA ARG A 113 -12.81 -1.07 -9.52
C ARG A 113 -13.93 -0.52 -8.66
N PHE A 114 -13.76 0.73 -8.23
CA PHE A 114 -14.74 1.38 -7.40
C PHE A 114 -16.04 1.57 -8.18
N ALA A 115 -15.93 2.00 -9.44
CA ALA A 115 -17.09 2.19 -10.29
C ALA A 115 -17.82 0.88 -10.53
N ALA A 116 -17.10 -0.21 -10.72
CA ALA A 116 -17.71 -1.52 -10.90
C ALA A 116 -18.50 -1.93 -9.66
N GLN A 117 -17.94 -1.67 -8.49
CA GLN A 117 -18.64 -1.97 -7.24
C GLN A 117 -19.86 -1.10 -7.07
N ARG A 118 -19.77 0.17 -7.48
CA ARG A 118 -20.94 1.06 -7.41
C ARG A 118 -22.05 0.55 -8.31
N ALA A 119 -21.70 0.09 -9.48
CA ALA A 119 -22.69 -0.42 -10.41
C ALA A 119 -23.44 -1.60 -9.83
N SER A 120 -22.86 -2.31 -8.89
CA SER A 120 -23.54 -3.41 -8.24
C SER A 120 -24.42 -2.94 -7.08
N GLY A 121 -24.46 -1.65 -6.83
CA GLY A 121 -25.33 -1.10 -5.80
C GLY A 121 -24.81 -1.23 -4.39
N GLN A 122 -23.54 -1.51 -4.24
CA GLN A 122 -22.99 -1.71 -2.90
C GLN A 122 -22.30 -0.50 -2.32
N ARG A 123 -22.18 0.56 -3.05
CA ARG A 123 -21.45 1.72 -2.56
C ARG A 123 -22.35 2.71 -1.87
N ARG A 124 -21.79 3.35 -0.86
CA ARG A 124 -22.52 4.31 -0.08
C ARG A 124 -21.60 5.43 0.33
N ARG A 125 -21.90 6.14 1.40
CA ARG A 125 -21.12 7.26 1.83
C ARG A 125 -19.72 6.95 2.22
N ARG A 126 -19.42 5.76 2.68
CA ARG A 126 -18.07 5.41 3.10
C ARG A 126 -17.16 5.19 1.93
N ASP A 127 -17.67 5.44 0.72
CA ASP A 127 -16.94 5.11 -0.49
C ASP A 127 -15.60 5.80 -0.58
N ALA A 128 -15.51 7.05 -0.14
CA ALA A 128 -14.25 7.79 -0.24
C ALA A 128 -13.17 7.15 0.61
N VAL A 129 -13.52 6.65 1.78
CA VAL A 129 -12.57 5.99 2.66
C VAL A 129 -12.13 4.66 2.06
N GLN A 130 -13.08 3.91 1.51
CA GLN A 130 -12.73 2.64 0.91
C GLN A 130 -11.90 2.79 -0.35
N LEU A 131 -12.10 3.88 -1.08
CA LEU A 131 -11.33 4.12 -2.29
C LEU A 131 -9.84 4.21 -2.01
N ASP A 132 -9.46 4.81 -0.89
CA ASP A 132 -8.05 4.91 -0.52
C ASP A 132 -7.46 3.52 -0.27
N ALA A 133 -8.21 2.65 0.40
CA ALA A 133 -7.74 1.30 0.65
C ALA A 133 -7.68 0.48 -0.65
N VAL A 134 -8.63 0.70 -1.56
CA VAL A 134 -8.59 0.04 -2.86
C VAL A 134 -7.38 0.50 -3.66
N ALA A 135 -7.07 1.79 -3.61
CA ALA A 135 -5.88 2.31 -4.29
C ALA A 135 -4.62 1.66 -3.73
N ALA A 136 -4.56 1.48 -2.42
CA ALA A 136 -3.41 0.80 -1.81
C ALA A 136 -3.31 -0.65 -2.28
N ALA A 137 -4.44 -1.33 -2.45
CA ALA A 137 -4.43 -2.70 -2.95
C ALA A 137 -3.93 -2.77 -4.38
N VAL A 138 -4.33 -1.80 -5.22
CA VAL A 138 -3.87 -1.75 -6.60
C VAL A 138 -2.36 -1.51 -6.65
N ILE A 139 -1.86 -0.60 -5.83
CA ILE A 139 -0.43 -0.34 -5.75
C ILE A 139 0.31 -1.63 -5.39
N LEU A 140 -0.20 -2.35 -4.41
CA LEU A 140 0.45 -3.54 -3.92
C LEU A 140 0.40 -4.68 -4.96
N GLU A 141 -0.72 -4.85 -5.62
CA GLU A 141 -0.84 -5.87 -6.66
C GLU A 141 0.10 -5.56 -7.83
N THR A 142 0.19 -4.30 -8.21
CA THR A 142 1.07 -3.89 -9.28
C THR A 142 2.52 -4.19 -8.91
N TRP A 143 2.90 -3.84 -7.68
CA TRP A 143 4.26 -4.11 -7.22
C TRP A 143 4.55 -5.60 -7.23
N LEU A 144 3.60 -6.41 -6.74
CA LEU A 144 3.78 -7.86 -6.71
C LEU A 144 3.90 -8.44 -8.11
N SER A 145 3.14 -7.92 -9.07
CA SER A 145 3.21 -8.44 -10.43
C SER A 145 4.53 -8.07 -11.10
N GLU A 146 5.12 -6.96 -10.72
CA GLU A 146 6.40 -6.53 -11.28
C GLU A 146 7.57 -7.19 -10.57
N HIS A 147 7.33 -7.82 -9.44
CA HIS A 147 8.38 -8.46 -8.64
C HIS A 147 7.94 -9.86 -8.28
N PRO A 148 7.82 -10.74 -9.26
CA PRO A 148 7.37 -12.11 -8.97
C PRO A 148 8.28 -12.81 -7.99
N CYS A 149 9.54 -12.36 -7.89
CA CYS A 149 10.45 -12.86 -6.89
C CYS A 149 10.94 -11.65 -6.11
N PRO A 150 10.16 -11.15 -5.15
CA PRO A 150 10.52 -9.89 -4.49
C PRO A 150 11.88 -9.93 -3.83
N PRO A 151 12.55 -8.79 -3.73
CA PRO A 151 13.88 -8.74 -3.10
C PRO A 151 13.93 -9.31 -1.70
N ILE A 152 12.81 -9.26 -0.97
CA ILE A 152 12.77 -9.82 0.36
C ILE A 152 12.85 -11.33 0.35
N CYS A 153 12.70 -11.95 -0.79
CA CYS A 153 12.82 -13.38 -0.89
C CYS A 153 14.24 -13.82 -1.11
N ALA A 154 15.07 -12.90 -1.48
CA ALA A 154 16.47 -13.25 -1.68
C ALA A 154 17.11 -13.11 -0.34
N THR A 155 17.75 -13.99 0.16
CA THR A 155 18.33 -13.78 1.41
C THR A 155 19.52 -14.07 1.61
#